data_2b590941a6cc8309b21ab9771d30d5b2
#
_entry.id   2b590941a6cc8309b21ab9771d30d5b2
#
_cell.length_a   1.000
_cell.length_b   1.000
_cell.length_c   1.000
_cell.angle_alpha   90.00
_cell.angle_beta   90.00
_cell.angle_gamma   90.00
#
_symmetry.space_group_name_H-M   'P 1'
#
loop_
_entity.id
_entity.type
_entity.pdbx_description
1 polymer ?
#
loop_
_entity_poly.entity_id
_entity_poly.type
_entity_poly.pdbx_seq_one_letter_code
_entity_poly.pdbx_strand_id
1 'polypeptide(L)'
;MLSTNATTLTITFFLKWIEDTSPGVWPGIIMTDHNQAQITALQSIYPQSQVLLCTWHVLCVMQSHFAINQFPELWDKVKAWVKSDKMANFLNLWDKISTNPSVPQSFVQYLAKEWLQSPHMWARVARKNWSTLRKGKPIC
;
A
#
# COMPACT_ATOMS: atom_id res chain seq x y z
N MET A 1 -11.60 13.60 -16.16
CA MET A 1 -11.60 14.24 -14.87
C MET A 1 -10.35 15.05 -14.65
N LEU A 2 -10.54 16.33 -14.46
CA LEU A 2 -9.43 17.29 -14.39
C LEU A 2 -8.64 17.18 -13.08
N SER A 3 -9.31 16.76 -12.01
CA SER A 3 -8.75 16.81 -10.67
C SER A 3 -7.52 15.92 -10.46
N THR A 4 -7.48 14.74 -11.08
CA THR A 4 -6.38 13.80 -10.86
C THR A 4 -5.06 14.33 -11.40
N ASN A 5 -5.06 14.83 -12.64
CA ASN A 5 -3.85 15.39 -13.24
C ASN A 5 -3.45 16.70 -12.57
N ALA A 6 -4.42 17.55 -12.25
CA ALA A 6 -4.14 18.80 -11.56
C ALA A 6 -3.56 18.55 -10.18
N THR A 7 -4.09 17.57 -9.44
CA THR A 7 -3.58 17.21 -8.12
C THR A 7 -2.16 16.65 -8.20
N THR A 8 -1.90 15.78 -9.18
CA THR A 8 -0.56 15.23 -9.40
C THR A 8 0.44 16.33 -9.71
N LEU A 9 0.07 17.28 -10.58
CA LEU A 9 0.94 18.40 -10.93
C LEU A 9 1.23 19.29 -9.72
N THR A 10 0.22 19.56 -8.89
CA THR A 10 0.38 20.37 -7.69
C THR A 10 1.34 19.71 -6.70
N ILE A 11 1.16 18.42 -6.46
CA ILE A 11 2.03 17.66 -5.56
C ILE A 11 3.45 17.59 -6.12
N THR A 12 3.59 17.32 -7.42
CA THR A 12 4.89 17.29 -8.09
C THR A 12 5.62 18.61 -7.95
N PHE A 13 4.93 19.71 -8.16
CA PHE A 13 5.49 21.05 -8.03
C PHE A 13 6.00 21.29 -6.60
N PHE A 14 5.21 20.92 -5.61
CA PHE A 14 5.56 21.06 -4.19
C PHE A 14 6.80 20.22 -3.83
N LEU A 15 6.82 18.96 -4.26
CA LEU A 15 7.94 18.07 -4.01
C LEU A 15 9.21 18.55 -4.68
N LYS A 16 9.09 19.08 -5.90
CA LYS A 16 10.23 19.66 -6.61
C LYS A 16 10.78 20.86 -5.88
N TRP A 17 9.91 21.69 -5.31
CA TRP A 17 10.34 22.82 -4.51
C TRP A 17 11.14 22.36 -3.29
N ILE A 18 10.69 21.29 -2.62
CA ILE A 18 11.43 20.69 -1.50
C ILE A 18 12.81 20.22 -1.95
N GLU A 19 12.87 19.54 -3.08
CA GLU A 19 14.14 19.03 -3.63
C GLU A 19 15.08 20.19 -3.97
N ASP A 20 14.57 21.24 -4.59
CA ASP A 20 15.38 22.42 -4.93
C ASP A 20 15.90 23.14 -3.69
N THR A 21 15.13 23.12 -2.61
CA THR A 21 15.51 23.73 -1.33
C THR A 21 16.57 22.91 -0.59
N SER A 22 16.51 21.59 -0.74
CA SER A 22 17.42 20.64 -0.07
C SER A 22 18.00 19.66 -1.09
N PRO A 23 18.81 20.15 -2.03
CA PRO A 23 19.36 19.27 -3.08
C PRO A 23 20.26 18.19 -2.50
N GLY A 24 20.17 17.00 -3.07
CA GLY A 24 20.97 15.86 -2.66
C GLY A 24 20.42 15.09 -1.47
N VAL A 25 19.31 15.51 -0.89
CA VAL A 25 18.65 14.79 0.20
C VAL A 25 17.55 13.92 -0.41
N TRP A 26 17.77 12.61 -0.37
CA TRP A 26 16.86 11.62 -0.94
C TRP A 26 16.38 10.68 0.14
N PRO A 27 15.06 10.60 0.39
CA PRO A 27 14.55 9.60 1.32
C PRO A 27 14.72 8.20 0.75
N GLY A 28 15.16 7.26 1.58
CA GLY A 28 15.26 5.85 1.16
C GLY A 28 13.89 5.22 1.05
N ILE A 29 13.01 5.50 2.01
CA ILE A 29 11.65 5.01 2.06
C ILE A 29 10.71 6.19 2.29
N ILE A 30 9.61 6.21 1.54
CA ILE A 30 8.55 7.19 1.69
C ILE A 30 7.26 6.41 1.99
N MET A 31 6.61 6.75 3.10
CA MET A 31 5.30 6.17 3.44
C MET A 31 4.20 7.14 3.05
N THR A 32 3.19 6.63 2.38
CA THR A 32 2.03 7.42 1.95
C THR A 32 0.76 6.59 2.08
N ASP A 33 -0.39 7.24 1.97
CA ASP A 33 -1.66 6.54 1.87
C ASP A 33 -1.93 6.12 0.41
N HIS A 34 -3.01 5.38 0.19
CA HIS A 34 -3.36 4.88 -1.14
C HIS A 34 -3.98 5.99 -1.99
N ASN A 35 -3.14 6.93 -2.42
CA ASN A 35 -3.54 8.04 -3.27
C ASN A 35 -2.66 8.02 -4.52
N GLN A 36 -3.26 7.72 -5.66
CA GLN A 36 -2.53 7.53 -6.91
C GLN A 36 -1.80 8.81 -7.33
N ALA A 37 -2.38 9.97 -7.08
CA ALA A 37 -1.74 11.24 -7.42
C ALA A 37 -0.46 11.45 -6.62
N GLN A 38 -0.48 11.15 -5.32
CA GLN A 38 0.70 11.23 -4.47
C GLN A 38 1.76 10.20 -4.88
N ILE A 39 1.33 8.97 -5.13
CA ILE A 39 2.25 7.89 -5.53
C ILE A 39 2.96 8.27 -6.83
N THR A 40 2.22 8.73 -7.81
CA THR A 40 2.76 9.13 -9.11
C THR A 40 3.75 10.29 -8.95
N ALA A 41 3.41 11.30 -8.17
CA ALA A 41 4.27 12.44 -7.92
C ALA A 41 5.57 12.03 -7.20
N LEU A 42 5.46 11.18 -6.17
CA LEU A 42 6.62 10.71 -5.42
C LEU A 42 7.55 9.88 -6.29
N GLN A 43 7.01 9.00 -7.12
CA GLN A 43 7.80 8.18 -8.03
C GLN A 43 8.49 9.01 -9.11
N SER A 44 7.87 10.13 -9.50
CA SER A 44 8.44 11.05 -10.48
C SER A 44 9.61 11.85 -9.91
N ILE A 45 9.46 12.36 -8.68
CA ILE A 45 10.47 13.22 -8.05
C ILE A 45 11.58 12.40 -7.39
N TYR A 46 11.23 11.28 -6.79
CA TYR A 46 12.19 10.41 -6.11
C TYR A 46 12.16 9.00 -6.70
N PRO A 47 12.62 8.83 -7.96
CA PRO A 47 12.52 7.53 -8.64
C PRO A 47 13.32 6.42 -7.98
N GLN A 48 14.32 6.76 -7.17
CA GLN A 48 15.16 5.78 -6.46
C GLN A 48 14.64 5.46 -5.07
N SER A 49 13.63 6.17 -4.60
CA SER A 49 13.04 5.93 -3.29
C SER A 49 11.99 4.84 -3.35
N GLN A 50 11.92 4.03 -2.29
CA GLN A 50 10.86 3.03 -2.15
C GLN A 50 9.61 3.71 -1.61
N VAL A 51 8.53 3.70 -2.39
CA VAL A 51 7.24 4.22 -1.95
C VAL A 51 6.45 3.07 -1.32
N LEU A 52 6.09 3.22 -0.06
CA LEU A 52 5.33 2.22 0.68
C LEU A 52 4.02 2.83 1.17
N LEU A 53 3.00 1.98 1.26
CA LEU A 53 1.70 2.38 1.80
C LEU A 53 1.64 2.07 3.29
N CYS A 54 1.05 2.97 4.05
CA CYS A 54 0.83 2.76 5.48
C CYS A 54 -0.14 1.60 5.69
N THR A 55 0.25 0.62 6.50
CA THR A 55 -0.55 -0.58 6.75
C THR A 55 -1.94 -0.24 7.28
N TRP A 56 -2.02 0.73 8.17
CA TRP A 56 -3.31 1.16 8.73
C TRP A 56 -4.22 1.71 7.64
N HIS A 57 -3.69 2.56 6.75
CA HIS A 57 -4.46 3.12 5.64
C HIS A 57 -4.88 2.04 4.64
N VAL A 58 -4.00 1.08 4.36
CA VAL A 58 -4.32 -0.06 3.49
C VAL A 58 -5.54 -0.81 4.04
N LEU A 59 -5.52 -1.12 5.33
CA LEU A 59 -6.63 -1.82 5.97
C LEU A 59 -7.90 -0.99 5.98
N CYS A 60 -7.80 0.31 6.22
CA CYS A 60 -8.95 1.21 6.17
C CYS A 60 -9.59 1.25 4.79
N VAL A 61 -8.77 1.32 3.75
CA VAL A 61 -9.28 1.32 2.37
C VAL A 61 -9.95 -0.01 2.03
N MET A 62 -9.33 -1.12 2.39
CA MET A 62 -9.94 -2.44 2.17
C MET A 62 -11.27 -2.57 2.91
N GLN A 63 -11.32 -2.10 4.14
CA GLN A 63 -12.52 -2.14 4.96
C GLN A 63 -13.67 -1.33 4.35
N SER A 64 -13.37 -0.21 3.72
CA SER A 64 -14.38 0.65 3.11
C SER A 64 -15.07 0.01 1.90
N HIS A 65 -14.45 -1.01 1.29
CA HIS A 65 -15.00 -1.70 0.13
C HIS A 65 -15.81 -2.94 0.47
N PHE A 66 -16.03 -3.19 1.76
CA PHE A 66 -16.66 -4.44 2.17
C PHE A 66 -17.39 -4.26 3.50
N ALA A 67 -18.56 -4.86 3.62
CA ALA A 67 -19.34 -4.82 4.86
C ALA A 67 -18.74 -5.76 5.91
N ILE A 68 -17.57 -5.37 6.40
CA ILE A 68 -16.71 -6.23 7.20
C ILE A 68 -17.34 -6.66 8.52
N ASN A 69 -18.25 -5.85 9.04
CA ASN A 69 -18.96 -6.16 10.29
C ASN A 69 -19.77 -7.45 10.20
N GLN A 70 -20.15 -7.84 8.98
CA GLN A 70 -20.89 -9.07 8.74
C GLN A 70 -19.98 -10.30 8.61
N PHE A 71 -18.67 -10.08 8.50
CA PHE A 71 -17.70 -11.13 8.23
C PHE A 71 -16.44 -10.96 9.10
N PRO A 72 -16.57 -11.04 10.43
CA PRO A 72 -15.44 -10.77 11.33
C PRO A 72 -14.27 -11.76 11.14
N GLU A 73 -14.56 -13.02 10.84
CA GLU A 73 -13.51 -14.02 10.61
C GLU A 73 -12.74 -13.73 9.34
N LEU A 74 -13.43 -13.28 8.30
CA LEU A 74 -12.79 -12.87 7.06
C LEU A 74 -11.88 -11.68 7.31
N TRP A 75 -12.35 -10.71 8.08
CA TRP A 75 -11.55 -9.52 8.39
C TRP A 75 -10.27 -9.87 9.13
N ASP A 76 -10.34 -10.80 10.06
CA ASP A 76 -9.16 -11.28 10.77
C ASP A 76 -8.15 -11.92 9.81
N LYS A 77 -8.64 -12.69 8.84
CA LYS A 77 -7.78 -13.29 7.80
C LYS A 77 -7.15 -12.23 6.91
N VAL A 78 -7.91 -11.21 6.51
CA VAL A 78 -7.39 -10.11 5.69
C VAL A 78 -6.31 -9.34 6.44
N LYS A 79 -6.53 -9.02 7.70
CA LYS A 79 -5.52 -8.35 8.53
C LYS A 79 -4.26 -9.20 8.65
N ALA A 80 -4.41 -10.49 8.90
CA ALA A 80 -3.29 -11.41 8.99
C ALA A 80 -2.54 -11.53 7.66
N TRP A 81 -3.28 -11.52 6.55
CA TRP A 81 -2.71 -11.57 5.21
C TRP A 81 -1.83 -10.36 4.92
N VAL A 82 -2.34 -9.15 5.20
CA VAL A 82 -1.57 -7.91 5.00
C VAL A 82 -0.32 -7.89 5.87
N LYS A 83 -0.40 -8.40 7.08
CA LYS A 83 0.69 -8.37 8.07
C LYS A 83 1.59 -9.60 8.05
N SER A 84 1.40 -10.53 7.12
CA SER A 84 2.20 -11.74 7.03
C SER A 84 3.68 -11.42 6.81
N ASP A 85 4.54 -12.04 7.60
CA ASP A 85 5.99 -11.88 7.48
C ASP A 85 6.63 -12.90 6.55
N LYS A 86 5.96 -14.03 6.31
CA LYS A 86 6.48 -15.13 5.50
C LYS A 86 5.63 -15.31 4.26
N MET A 87 6.28 -15.53 3.13
CA MET A 87 5.60 -15.72 1.85
C MET A 87 4.65 -16.93 1.90
N ALA A 88 5.04 -18.00 2.56
CA ALA A 88 4.19 -19.19 2.68
C ALA A 88 2.86 -18.86 3.38
N ASN A 89 2.91 -18.09 4.45
CA ASN A 89 1.71 -17.66 5.17
C ASN A 89 0.88 -16.69 4.33
N PHE A 90 1.53 -15.78 3.63
CA PHE A 90 0.86 -14.83 2.75
C PHE A 90 0.05 -15.56 1.67
N LEU A 91 0.68 -16.50 0.99
CA LEU A 91 0.01 -17.26 -0.07
C LEU A 91 -1.09 -18.17 0.47
N ASN A 92 -0.86 -18.79 1.64
CA ASN A 92 -1.87 -19.66 2.27
C ASN A 92 -3.11 -18.86 2.68
N LEU A 93 -2.93 -17.67 3.27
CA LEU A 93 -4.03 -16.81 3.65
C LEU A 93 -4.79 -16.30 2.44
N TRP A 94 -4.07 -15.93 1.37
CA TRP A 94 -4.72 -15.53 0.12
C TRP A 94 -5.56 -16.67 -0.45
N ASP A 95 -5.06 -17.88 -0.44
CA ASP A 95 -5.80 -19.05 -0.89
C ASP A 95 -7.08 -19.23 -0.08
N LYS A 96 -7.00 -19.11 1.25
CA LYS A 96 -8.17 -19.23 2.12
C LYS A 96 -9.19 -18.12 1.87
N ILE A 97 -8.74 -16.90 1.62
CA ILE A 97 -9.63 -15.78 1.33
C ILE A 97 -10.31 -15.98 -0.03
N SER A 98 -9.53 -16.28 -1.05
CA SER A 98 -10.02 -16.32 -2.44
C SER A 98 -10.88 -17.54 -2.74
N THR A 99 -10.71 -18.64 -2.02
CA THR A 99 -11.48 -19.87 -2.24
C THR A 99 -12.64 -20.04 -1.27
N ASN A 100 -12.80 -19.15 -0.30
CA ASN A 100 -13.88 -19.26 0.68
C ASN A 100 -15.24 -18.92 0.02
N PRO A 101 -16.18 -19.88 -0.01
CA PRO A 101 -17.48 -19.66 -0.65
C PRO A 101 -18.34 -18.60 0.04
N SER A 102 -18.06 -18.32 1.31
CA SER A 102 -18.78 -17.28 2.06
C SER A 102 -18.33 -15.88 1.72
N VAL A 103 -17.20 -15.72 1.03
CA VAL A 103 -16.66 -14.41 0.64
C VAL A 103 -17.28 -13.99 -0.69
N PRO A 104 -17.87 -12.79 -0.79
CA PRO A 104 -18.36 -12.31 -2.08
C PRO A 104 -17.26 -12.26 -3.13
N GLN A 105 -17.58 -12.78 -4.31
CA GLN A 105 -16.62 -12.82 -5.41
C GLN A 105 -16.16 -11.43 -5.83
N SER A 106 -17.03 -10.44 -5.71
CA SER A 106 -16.71 -9.05 -6.00
C SER A 106 -15.57 -8.53 -5.11
N PHE A 107 -15.55 -8.93 -3.84
CA PHE A 107 -14.48 -8.53 -2.92
C PHE A 107 -13.16 -9.21 -3.29
N VAL A 108 -13.20 -10.49 -3.62
CA VAL A 108 -12.00 -11.23 -4.07
C VAL A 108 -11.42 -10.58 -5.32
N GLN A 109 -12.27 -10.24 -6.29
CA GLN A 109 -11.85 -9.56 -7.52
C GLN A 109 -11.26 -8.19 -7.22
N TYR A 110 -11.85 -7.44 -6.28
CA TYR A 110 -11.31 -6.16 -5.85
C TYR A 110 -9.91 -6.31 -5.28
N LEU A 111 -9.71 -7.25 -4.36
CA LEU A 111 -8.40 -7.48 -3.76
C LEU A 111 -7.37 -7.89 -4.82
N ALA A 112 -7.76 -8.78 -5.74
CA ALA A 112 -6.86 -9.24 -6.79
C ALA A 112 -6.47 -8.11 -7.74
N LYS A 113 -7.44 -7.28 -8.12
CA LYS A 113 -7.22 -6.20 -9.09
C LYS A 113 -6.45 -5.02 -8.48
N GLU A 114 -6.85 -4.58 -7.29
CA GLU A 114 -6.30 -3.35 -6.70
C GLU A 114 -5.05 -3.58 -5.88
N TRP A 115 -4.88 -4.75 -5.29
CA TRP A 115 -3.83 -4.97 -4.30
C TRP A 115 -2.78 -5.98 -4.72
N LEU A 116 -3.16 -7.11 -5.31
CA LEU A 116 -2.19 -8.15 -5.71
C LEU A 116 -1.25 -7.71 -6.83
N GLN A 117 -1.58 -6.65 -7.54
CA GLN A 117 -0.74 -6.13 -8.62
C GLN A 117 0.57 -5.53 -8.12
N SER A 118 0.58 -4.98 -6.91
CA SER A 118 1.74 -4.30 -6.36
C SER A 118 1.93 -4.60 -4.87
N PRO A 119 2.15 -5.88 -4.51
CA PRO A 119 2.30 -6.26 -3.11
C PRO A 119 3.53 -5.64 -2.45
N HIS A 120 4.55 -5.27 -3.22
CA HIS A 120 5.76 -4.63 -2.71
C HIS A 120 5.49 -3.28 -2.02
N MET A 121 4.36 -2.66 -2.29
CA MET A 121 4.01 -1.38 -1.69
C MET A 121 3.30 -1.52 -0.34
N TRP A 122 2.57 -2.61 -0.12
CA TRP A 122 1.70 -2.73 1.06
C TRP A 122 1.89 -4.01 1.85
N ALA A 123 2.30 -5.10 1.22
CA ALA A 123 2.43 -6.39 1.89
C ALA A 123 3.71 -6.42 2.73
N ARG A 124 3.57 -6.74 4.00
CA ARG A 124 4.70 -6.73 4.93
C ARG A 124 5.81 -7.69 4.48
N VAL A 125 5.44 -8.85 3.95
CA VAL A 125 6.40 -9.84 3.46
C VAL A 125 7.27 -9.29 2.34
N ALA A 126 6.69 -8.49 1.44
CA ALA A 126 7.40 -7.97 0.28
C ALA A 126 8.34 -6.81 0.62
N ARG A 127 8.11 -6.14 1.74
CA ARG A 127 8.95 -5.01 2.19
C ARG A 127 9.83 -5.35 3.39
N LYS A 128 9.96 -6.63 3.70
CA LYS A 128 10.74 -7.11 4.84
C LYS A 128 12.21 -6.70 4.76
N ASN A 129 12.80 -6.78 3.57
CA ASN A 129 14.19 -6.41 3.37
C ASN A 129 14.46 -4.95 3.69
N TRP A 130 13.51 -4.07 3.40
CA TRP A 130 13.62 -2.65 3.73
C TRP A 130 13.59 -2.42 5.23
N SER A 131 12.75 -3.16 5.94
CA SER A 131 12.69 -3.07 7.41
C SER A 131 14.00 -3.50 8.05
N THR A 132 14.67 -4.48 7.46
CA THR A 132 15.95 -4.98 7.94
C THR A 132 17.07 -3.96 7.71
N LEU A 133 17.07 -3.28 6.58
CA LEU A 133 18.09 -2.31 6.22
C LEU A 133 17.94 -0.99 6.98
N ARG A 134 16.75 -0.68 7.44
CA ARG A 134 16.47 0.55 8.15
C ARG A 134 16.25 0.28 9.63
N LYS A 135 17.11 0.88 10.43
CA LYS A 135 17.01 0.81 11.90
C LYS A 135 16.10 1.94 12.37
N GLY A 136 14.84 1.83 12.22
CA GLY A 136 13.90 2.83 12.66
C GLY A 136 12.52 2.50 12.17
N LYS A 137 11.51 2.98 12.88
CA LYS A 137 10.12 2.77 12.47
C LYS A 137 9.76 3.76 11.40
N PRO A 138 9.13 3.32 10.28
CA PRO A 138 8.60 4.26 9.31
C PRO A 138 7.50 5.10 9.96
N ILE A 139 7.45 6.35 9.55
CA ILE A 139 6.41 7.28 9.99
C ILE A 139 5.21 7.10 9.07
N CYS A 140 4.08 6.89 9.67
CA CYS A 140 2.84 6.61 8.95
C CYS A 140 1.92 7.82 8.98
#